data_2e6a3060ee2ae0cfb08a68128fa69706
#
_entry.id   2e6a3060ee2ae0cfb08a68128fa69706
#
_cell.length_a   1.000
_cell.length_b   1.000
_cell.length_c   1.000
_cell.angle_alpha   90.00
_cell.angle_beta   90.00
_cell.angle_gamma   90.00
#
_symmetry.space_group_name_H-M   'P 1'
#
loop_
_entity.id
_entity.type
_entity.pdbx_description
1 polymer ?
#
loop_
_entity_poly.entity_id
_entity_poly.type
_entity_poly.pdbx_seq_one_letter_code
_entity_poly.pdbx_strand_id
1 'polypeptide(L)'
;MFGVLCSGSWNGVENLALARKPHAVFPTRHSPIGIWHSPTVSSAISNVRPAPDALLTELADYAIGYATPSAEALDTARWCLADTLACGIMALAYPACTKLLGPIVPGTSIVHGARVPGTRHELDPVQAAFNIGTVVRWLDFNDTWLAAEWGHPSDNLGAILGVTDWLSRLESAGATPLAFQSQVGNRKSKLTMADVLLAMVKAHEIQGVLALENSFNRVGLDHVLLVRVASTAVATALLGGTRDQVINALSHAWLDGSALRTYRHAPNTGSRKSWAAGDATSRAVRLALIALTGEMGYPSVLTAKTWGFQEVSFRSQSLKLGRPLGSYVMEQILFKISFPAEFHAQTAVEAALRLHPAVRDRLDAIDRVEITTHESAIRIIDKSGPLHNPADRDHCLQYMTAIGLIFGELTAHHYEDSVAADPRIDALRAKMVVREEKLYSRNYLDAEQRSIANAVQVFFRDGTATERIEVHFPIGHRRRRSEGIPLLREKAEAAFSSHFGPARATELVGLFADRARLEAMPVHEFMTAFVP
;
A
#
# COMPACT_ATOMS: atom_id res chain seq x y z
N MET A 1 -46.50 17.29 -29.13
CA MET A 1 -46.77 18.25 -30.23
C MET A 1 -45.41 18.60 -30.83
N PHE A 2 -45.25 18.29 -32.16
CA PHE A 2 -44.20 18.74 -33.08
C PHE A 2 -42.74 18.56 -32.65
N GLY A 3 -41.83 17.80 -33.26
CA GLY A 3 -41.72 17.28 -34.63
C GLY A 3 -41.11 18.28 -35.62
N VAL A 4 -39.76 18.28 -35.78
CA VAL A 4 -39.15 18.70 -37.05
C VAL A 4 -37.88 17.89 -37.33
N LEU A 5 -37.94 17.13 -38.38
CA LEU A 5 -36.83 16.55 -39.13
C LEU A 5 -36.14 17.64 -39.97
N CYS A 6 -34.83 17.64 -40.09
CA CYS A 6 -34.15 18.19 -41.26
C CYS A 6 -32.97 17.33 -41.64
N SER A 7 -33.09 16.74 -42.80
CA SER A 7 -32.10 16.11 -43.65
C SER A 7 -31.18 17.15 -44.32
N GLY A 8 -29.89 16.88 -44.38
CA GLY A 8 -28.93 17.68 -45.13
C GLY A 8 -27.86 16.77 -45.75
N SER A 9 -27.88 16.71 -47.04
CA SER A 9 -27.09 15.87 -47.95
C SER A 9 -25.61 16.26 -48.01
N TRP A 10 -24.77 15.26 -48.16
CA TRP A 10 -23.37 15.37 -48.56
C TRP A 10 -23.25 15.61 -50.05
N ASN A 11 -22.45 16.58 -50.45
CA ASN A 11 -21.74 16.63 -51.74
C ASN A 11 -20.55 17.60 -51.66
N GLY A 12 -19.36 17.13 -52.01
CA GLY A 12 -18.17 17.97 -52.12
C GLY A 12 -16.88 17.15 -52.12
N VAL A 13 -16.61 16.46 -53.23
CA VAL A 13 -15.31 15.83 -53.53
C VAL A 13 -14.46 16.87 -54.23
N GLU A 14 -13.39 17.36 -53.59
CA GLU A 14 -12.32 18.09 -54.29
C GLU A 14 -11.04 17.26 -54.33
N ASN A 15 -10.59 17.01 -55.58
CA ASN A 15 -9.35 16.33 -55.93
C ASN A 15 -8.13 17.19 -55.56
N LEU A 16 -7.27 16.69 -54.69
CA LEU A 16 -5.90 17.22 -54.55
C LEU A 16 -4.92 16.23 -55.17
N ALA A 17 -4.28 16.71 -56.25
CA ALA A 17 -3.26 16.01 -57.02
C ALA A 17 -2.00 15.76 -56.17
N LEU A 18 -1.63 14.49 -56.00
CA LEU A 18 -0.37 14.07 -55.39
C LEU A 18 0.78 14.18 -56.37
N ALA A 19 1.70 15.10 -56.12
CA ALA A 19 2.98 15.21 -56.82
C ALA A 19 3.86 14.00 -56.49
N ARG A 20 4.19 13.18 -57.49
CA ARG A 20 5.14 12.06 -57.39
C ARG A 20 6.56 12.59 -57.30
N LYS A 21 7.28 12.27 -56.21
CA LYS A 21 8.75 12.36 -56.14
C LYS A 21 9.38 11.06 -56.67
N PRO A 22 10.56 11.15 -57.35
CA PRO A 22 11.15 9.99 -58.01
C PRO A 22 11.72 8.97 -57.03
N HIS A 23 11.57 7.68 -57.36
CA HIS A 23 12.10 6.53 -56.65
C HIS A 23 13.64 6.51 -56.68
N ALA A 24 14.27 6.50 -55.50
CA ALA A 24 15.68 6.12 -55.37
C ALA A 24 15.80 4.60 -55.55
N VAL A 25 16.57 4.19 -56.54
CA VAL A 25 16.92 2.79 -56.79
C VAL A 25 18.02 2.41 -55.81
N PHE A 26 17.72 1.52 -54.86
CA PHE A 26 18.73 0.86 -54.00
C PHE A 26 19.27 -0.37 -54.73
N PRO A 27 20.59 -0.58 -54.77
CA PRO A 27 21.16 -1.78 -55.38
C PRO A 27 20.89 -3.00 -54.47
N THR A 28 20.24 -4.01 -55.03
CA THR A 28 20.07 -5.33 -54.42
C THR A 28 21.42 -6.04 -54.33
N ARG A 29 22.03 -6.07 -53.12
CA ARG A 29 23.09 -7.01 -52.83
C ARG A 29 22.43 -8.35 -52.47
N HIS A 30 22.50 -9.32 -53.36
CA HIS A 30 22.25 -10.71 -53.03
C HIS A 30 23.43 -11.22 -52.19
N SER A 31 23.23 -11.34 -50.87
CA SER A 31 24.06 -12.16 -50.03
C SER A 31 23.48 -13.58 -50.04
N PRO A 32 24.30 -14.62 -50.27
CA PRO A 32 23.78 -15.98 -50.22
C PRO A 32 23.36 -16.28 -48.79
N ILE A 33 22.11 -16.64 -48.61
CA ILE A 33 21.60 -17.17 -47.33
C ILE A 33 22.29 -18.50 -47.08
N GLY A 34 23.32 -18.46 -46.27
CA GLY A 34 23.93 -19.70 -45.76
C GLY A 34 22.89 -20.41 -44.87
N ILE A 35 22.36 -21.53 -45.35
CA ILE A 35 21.53 -22.42 -44.56
C ILE A 35 22.44 -23.04 -43.49
N TRP A 36 22.40 -22.45 -42.28
CA TRP A 36 23.00 -23.09 -41.11
C TRP A 36 22.12 -24.27 -40.68
N HIS A 37 22.47 -25.48 -41.16
CA HIS A 37 21.97 -26.71 -40.56
C HIS A 37 22.68 -26.91 -39.23
N SER A 38 22.23 -26.30 -38.15
CA SER A 38 22.48 -26.82 -36.81
C SER A 38 21.66 -28.09 -36.65
N PRO A 39 22.24 -29.18 -36.16
CA PRO A 39 21.46 -30.35 -35.80
C PRO A 39 20.63 -29.95 -34.58
N THR A 40 19.39 -29.52 -34.81
CA THR A 40 18.41 -29.40 -33.75
C THR A 40 18.05 -30.81 -33.33
N VAL A 41 18.72 -31.31 -32.30
CA VAL A 41 18.09 -32.30 -31.44
C VAL A 41 16.87 -31.64 -30.87
N SER A 42 15.72 -31.90 -31.45
CA SER A 42 14.43 -31.56 -30.91
C SER A 42 14.30 -32.33 -29.59
N SER A 43 14.79 -31.77 -28.49
CA SER A 43 14.41 -32.27 -27.19
C SER A 43 12.91 -32.01 -27.07
N ALA A 44 12.12 -33.07 -27.18
CA ALA A 44 10.68 -32.98 -26.97
C ALA A 44 10.42 -32.26 -25.64
N ILE A 45 9.61 -31.21 -25.69
CA ILE A 45 9.27 -30.48 -24.48
C ILE A 45 8.50 -31.44 -23.57
N SER A 46 9.05 -31.72 -22.40
CA SER A 46 8.38 -32.56 -21.40
C SER A 46 7.12 -31.81 -20.89
N ASN A 47 5.98 -32.48 -20.96
CA ASN A 47 4.72 -31.98 -20.39
C ASN A 47 4.51 -32.43 -18.92
N VAL A 48 5.55 -32.97 -18.28
CA VAL A 48 5.52 -33.33 -16.86
C VAL A 48 5.57 -32.05 -16.04
N ARG A 49 4.55 -31.82 -15.21
CA ARG A 49 4.52 -30.67 -14.31
C ARG A 49 5.60 -30.81 -13.23
N PRO A 50 6.43 -29.79 -13.01
CA PRO A 50 7.41 -29.82 -11.93
C PRO A 50 6.72 -29.71 -10.56
N ALA A 51 7.47 -29.94 -9.48
CA ALA A 51 7.06 -29.54 -8.14
C ALA A 51 6.89 -28.01 -8.09
N PRO A 52 6.01 -27.50 -7.21
CA PRO A 52 5.86 -26.05 -7.01
C PRO A 52 7.18 -25.39 -6.59
N ASP A 53 7.38 -24.16 -7.07
CA ASP A 53 8.50 -23.31 -6.61
C ASP A 53 8.55 -23.28 -5.07
N ALA A 54 9.73 -23.43 -4.50
CA ALA A 54 9.92 -23.54 -3.04
C ALA A 54 9.30 -22.37 -2.29
N LEU A 55 9.40 -21.15 -2.82
CA LEU A 55 8.81 -19.95 -2.22
C LEU A 55 7.29 -20.07 -2.11
N LEU A 56 6.59 -20.58 -3.13
CA LEU A 56 5.12 -20.76 -3.05
C LEU A 56 4.73 -21.73 -1.95
N THR A 57 5.51 -22.80 -1.81
CA THR A 57 5.32 -23.83 -0.79
C THR A 57 5.52 -23.25 0.62
N GLU A 58 6.61 -22.52 0.82
CA GLU A 58 6.96 -21.94 2.11
C GLU A 58 5.93 -20.88 2.56
N LEU A 59 5.47 -20.03 1.65
CA LEU A 59 4.41 -19.06 1.93
C LEU A 59 3.07 -19.74 2.26
N ALA A 60 2.73 -20.83 1.57
CA ALA A 60 1.49 -21.58 1.83
C ALA A 60 1.56 -22.29 3.19
N ASP A 61 2.67 -22.96 3.50
CA ASP A 61 2.88 -23.62 4.78
C ASP A 61 2.79 -22.64 5.95
N TYR A 62 3.38 -21.46 5.81
CA TYR A 62 3.28 -20.40 6.80
C TYR A 62 1.85 -19.85 6.93
N ALA A 63 1.18 -19.54 5.82
CA ALA A 63 -0.17 -18.98 5.84
C ALA A 63 -1.18 -19.89 6.55
N ILE A 64 -1.04 -21.20 6.39
CA ILE A 64 -1.92 -22.19 7.02
C ILE A 64 -1.46 -22.54 8.43
N GLY A 65 -0.18 -22.90 8.59
CA GLY A 65 0.33 -23.58 9.78
C GLY A 65 0.74 -22.66 10.93
N TYR A 66 1.11 -21.40 10.65
CA TYR A 66 1.58 -20.51 11.70
C TYR A 66 0.45 -20.05 12.63
N ALA A 67 0.60 -20.29 13.92
CA ALA A 67 -0.43 -20.00 14.93
C ALA A 67 0.12 -19.41 16.25
N THR A 68 1.44 -19.18 16.34
CA THR A 68 2.10 -18.81 17.60
C THR A 68 2.87 -17.48 17.48
N PRO A 69 2.19 -16.36 17.16
CA PRO A 69 2.84 -15.06 17.16
C PRO A 69 3.30 -14.66 18.56
N SER A 70 4.32 -13.82 18.67
CA SER A 70 4.75 -13.28 19.95
C SER A 70 3.66 -12.40 20.57
N ALA A 71 3.70 -12.25 21.89
CA ALA A 71 2.78 -11.35 22.61
C ALA A 71 2.94 -9.90 22.15
N GLU A 72 4.18 -9.47 21.81
CA GLU A 72 4.47 -8.15 21.26
C GLU A 72 3.82 -7.97 19.88
N ALA A 73 3.90 -8.99 19.02
CA ALA A 73 3.27 -8.92 17.68
C ALA A 73 1.75 -8.79 17.79
N LEU A 74 1.09 -9.54 18.68
CA LEU A 74 -0.36 -9.42 18.87
C LEU A 74 -0.77 -8.06 19.46
N ASP A 75 0.01 -7.54 20.41
CA ASP A 75 -0.25 -6.20 20.95
C ASP A 75 -0.05 -5.12 19.88
N THR A 76 1.01 -5.25 19.09
CA THR A 76 1.25 -4.34 17.96
C THR A 76 0.17 -4.45 16.90
N ALA A 77 -0.30 -5.66 16.54
CA ALA A 77 -1.37 -5.87 15.57
C ALA A 77 -2.69 -5.21 16.02
N ARG A 78 -3.00 -5.28 17.31
CA ARG A 78 -4.17 -4.61 17.90
C ARG A 78 -4.14 -3.09 17.70
N TRP A 79 -3.01 -2.45 17.98
CA TRP A 79 -2.85 -1.00 17.75
C TRP A 79 -2.74 -0.65 16.28
N CYS A 80 -2.14 -1.52 15.47
CA CYS A 80 -2.12 -1.38 14.01
C CYS A 80 -3.53 -1.42 13.42
N LEU A 81 -4.41 -2.29 13.91
CA LEU A 81 -5.82 -2.35 13.51
C LEU A 81 -6.55 -1.04 13.86
N ALA A 82 -6.36 -0.52 15.09
CA ALA A 82 -6.96 0.74 15.53
C ALA A 82 -6.51 1.92 14.64
N ASP A 83 -5.20 2.04 14.41
CA ASP A 83 -4.59 3.07 13.58
C ASP A 83 -5.08 3.00 12.12
N THR A 84 -5.12 1.80 11.58
CA THR A 84 -5.53 1.56 10.20
C THR A 84 -7.00 1.90 9.97
N LEU A 85 -7.88 1.51 10.90
CA LEU A 85 -9.30 1.89 10.85
C LEU A 85 -9.49 3.40 11.02
N ALA A 86 -8.74 4.04 11.92
CA ALA A 86 -8.77 5.49 12.09
C ALA A 86 -8.39 6.21 10.78
N CYS A 87 -7.36 5.74 10.08
CA CYS A 87 -7.00 6.27 8.76
C CYS A 87 -8.13 6.13 7.74
N GLY A 88 -8.80 4.96 7.73
CA GLY A 88 -9.96 4.72 6.87
C GLY A 88 -11.13 5.65 7.17
N ILE A 89 -11.43 5.87 8.44
CA ILE A 89 -12.51 6.79 8.86
C ILE A 89 -12.19 8.23 8.48
N MET A 90 -10.96 8.71 8.72
CA MET A 90 -10.55 10.06 8.29
C MET A 90 -10.66 10.26 6.77
N ALA A 91 -10.40 9.22 5.99
CA ALA A 91 -10.47 9.29 4.52
C ALA A 91 -11.89 9.55 3.99
N LEU A 92 -12.94 9.21 4.75
CA LEU A 92 -14.34 9.43 4.37
C LEU A 92 -14.72 10.91 4.31
N ALA A 93 -13.94 11.81 4.88
CA ALA A 93 -14.14 13.25 4.74
C ALA A 93 -13.75 13.79 3.35
N TYR A 94 -13.10 12.98 2.50
CA TYR A 94 -12.57 13.42 1.22
C TYR A 94 -13.43 12.91 0.04
N PRO A 95 -14.13 13.81 -0.70
CA PRO A 95 -14.96 13.43 -1.85
C PRO A 95 -14.18 12.68 -2.95
N ALA A 96 -12.88 12.99 -3.10
CA ALA A 96 -12.01 12.28 -4.04
C ALA A 96 -11.80 10.80 -3.68
N CYS A 97 -11.91 10.44 -2.39
CA CYS A 97 -11.92 9.07 -1.90
C CYS A 97 -13.31 8.44 -2.06
N THR A 98 -14.32 9.10 -1.49
CA THR A 98 -15.66 8.50 -1.37
C THR A 98 -16.34 8.25 -2.70
N LYS A 99 -16.00 8.98 -3.77
CA LYS A 99 -16.47 8.72 -5.13
C LYS A 99 -16.07 7.34 -5.69
N LEU A 100 -15.08 6.68 -5.09
CA LEU A 100 -14.61 5.34 -5.50
C LEU A 100 -15.30 4.22 -4.72
N LEU A 101 -16.08 4.55 -3.68
CA LEU A 101 -16.68 3.58 -2.79
C LEU A 101 -18.06 3.11 -3.30
N GLY A 102 -18.49 1.98 -2.79
CA GLY A 102 -19.76 1.35 -3.15
C GLY A 102 -19.58 0.16 -4.10
N PRO A 103 -20.68 -0.39 -4.63
CA PRO A 103 -20.64 -1.47 -5.60
C PRO A 103 -20.12 -0.97 -6.95
N ILE A 104 -19.44 -1.82 -7.73
CA ILE A 104 -18.99 -1.49 -9.09
C ILE A 104 -20.19 -1.12 -9.98
N VAL A 105 -21.27 -1.90 -9.87
CA VAL A 105 -22.51 -1.63 -10.60
C VAL A 105 -23.50 -0.98 -9.62
N PRO A 106 -23.85 0.30 -9.81
CA PRO A 106 -24.81 0.99 -8.94
C PRO A 106 -26.13 0.21 -8.81
N GLY A 107 -26.64 0.13 -7.58
CA GLY A 107 -27.87 -0.60 -7.28
C GLY A 107 -27.70 -2.09 -6.99
N THR A 108 -26.49 -2.65 -7.14
CA THR A 108 -26.21 -4.01 -6.69
C THR A 108 -26.25 -4.09 -5.17
N SER A 109 -26.94 -5.10 -4.64
CA SER A 109 -27.00 -5.43 -3.22
C SER A 109 -26.65 -6.90 -2.99
N ILE A 110 -26.00 -7.19 -1.87
CA ILE A 110 -25.61 -8.55 -1.48
C ILE A 110 -26.18 -8.83 -0.09
N VAL A 111 -26.92 -9.94 0.02
CA VAL A 111 -27.42 -10.41 1.32
C VAL A 111 -26.23 -10.96 2.13
N HIS A 112 -26.08 -10.49 3.36
CA HIS A 112 -24.95 -10.80 4.23
C HIS A 112 -23.57 -10.44 3.63
N GLY A 113 -23.51 -9.40 2.79
CA GLY A 113 -22.26 -8.88 2.24
C GLY A 113 -21.32 -8.36 3.32
N ALA A 114 -20.01 -8.25 3.01
CA ALA A 114 -19.04 -7.64 3.88
C ALA A 114 -19.29 -6.14 4.00
N ARG A 115 -19.09 -5.59 5.20
CA ARG A 115 -19.28 -4.16 5.49
C ARG A 115 -18.01 -3.37 5.32
N VAL A 116 -18.16 -2.11 4.94
CA VAL A 116 -17.06 -1.17 4.83
C VAL A 116 -17.12 -0.23 6.04
N PRO A 117 -16.11 -0.23 6.94
CA PRO A 117 -16.10 0.58 8.16
C PRO A 117 -16.39 2.06 7.88
N GLY A 118 -17.21 2.68 8.71
CA GLY A 118 -17.62 4.09 8.57
C GLY A 118 -18.66 4.34 7.48
N THR A 119 -19.17 3.31 6.81
CA THR A 119 -20.19 3.44 5.77
C THR A 119 -21.36 2.49 5.99
N ARG A 120 -22.41 2.63 5.18
CA ARG A 120 -23.53 1.69 5.11
C ARG A 120 -23.40 0.69 3.96
N HIS A 121 -22.25 0.62 3.32
CA HIS A 121 -22.04 -0.30 2.21
C HIS A 121 -21.90 -1.75 2.72
N GLU A 122 -22.72 -2.62 2.13
CA GLU A 122 -22.63 -4.08 2.24
C GLU A 122 -22.36 -4.64 0.84
N LEU A 123 -21.20 -5.24 0.64
CA LEU A 123 -20.66 -5.59 -0.66
C LEU A 123 -20.21 -7.05 -0.70
N ASP A 124 -20.05 -7.61 -1.90
CA ASP A 124 -19.31 -8.85 -2.05
C ASP A 124 -17.88 -8.69 -1.50
N PRO A 125 -17.22 -9.79 -1.06
CA PRO A 125 -15.92 -9.68 -0.38
C PRO A 125 -14.81 -9.10 -1.29
N VAL A 126 -14.91 -9.22 -2.62
CA VAL A 126 -13.94 -8.65 -3.56
C VAL A 126 -14.07 -7.13 -3.58
N GLN A 127 -15.30 -6.63 -3.72
CA GLN A 127 -15.54 -5.19 -3.75
C GLN A 127 -15.37 -4.54 -2.35
N ALA A 128 -15.72 -5.26 -1.28
CA ALA A 128 -15.43 -4.81 0.08
C ALA A 128 -13.92 -4.65 0.32
N ALA A 129 -13.11 -5.60 -0.14
CA ALA A 129 -11.65 -5.51 -0.07
C ALA A 129 -11.11 -4.28 -0.81
N PHE A 130 -11.67 -3.95 -2.00
CA PHE A 130 -11.33 -2.72 -2.73
C PHE A 130 -11.66 -1.48 -1.91
N ASN A 131 -12.88 -1.39 -1.39
CA ASN A 131 -13.35 -0.22 -0.65
C ASN A 131 -12.54 0.00 0.63
N ILE A 132 -12.37 -1.04 1.45
CA ILE A 132 -11.61 -0.98 2.70
C ILE A 132 -10.14 -0.62 2.42
N GLY A 133 -9.49 -1.29 1.47
CA GLY A 133 -8.11 -1.00 1.11
C GLY A 133 -7.92 0.42 0.56
N THR A 134 -8.93 0.96 -0.14
CA THR A 134 -8.93 2.33 -0.64
C THR A 134 -8.99 3.35 0.49
N VAL A 135 -9.95 3.24 1.42
CA VAL A 135 -10.06 4.21 2.53
C VAL A 135 -8.85 4.14 3.46
N VAL A 136 -8.36 2.95 3.77
CA VAL A 136 -7.20 2.73 4.63
C VAL A 136 -5.94 3.42 4.09
N ARG A 137 -5.74 3.35 2.77
CA ARG A 137 -4.52 3.87 2.13
C ARG A 137 -4.63 5.31 1.66
N TRP A 138 -5.84 5.90 1.67
CA TRP A 138 -6.12 7.18 1.02
C TRP A 138 -5.18 8.31 1.44
N LEU A 139 -5.01 8.49 2.75
CA LEU A 139 -4.26 9.61 3.33
C LEU A 139 -2.75 9.33 3.46
N ASP A 140 -2.27 8.15 3.03
CA ASP A 140 -0.88 7.74 3.30
C ASP A 140 -0.51 7.89 4.79
N PHE A 141 -1.43 7.52 5.69
CA PHE A 141 -1.30 7.76 7.12
C PHE A 141 -1.36 6.47 7.97
N ASN A 142 -1.53 5.32 7.32
CA ASN A 142 -1.41 4.00 7.91
C ASN A 142 0.07 3.59 8.10
N ASP A 143 0.31 2.44 8.71
CA ASP A 143 1.65 1.93 9.01
C ASP A 143 2.61 1.93 7.82
N THR A 144 3.90 1.67 8.10
CA THR A 144 4.93 1.58 7.07
C THR A 144 5.96 0.51 7.43
N TRP A 145 6.47 -0.17 6.42
CA TRP A 145 7.62 -1.07 6.48
C TRP A 145 8.70 -0.60 5.52
N LEU A 146 9.93 -0.44 6.02
CA LEU A 146 11.07 0.04 5.24
C LEU A 146 12.18 -1.02 5.21
N ALA A 147 12.57 -1.41 4.00
CA ALA A 147 13.61 -2.41 3.73
C ALA A 147 14.21 -2.17 2.33
N ALA A 148 14.69 -3.20 1.61
CA ALA A 148 15.09 -3.07 0.21
C ALA A 148 13.90 -2.65 -0.68
N GLU A 149 12.71 -3.14 -0.35
CA GLU A 149 11.43 -2.56 -0.78
C GLU A 149 10.72 -1.96 0.43
N TRP A 150 9.95 -0.90 0.23
CA TRP A 150 9.09 -0.30 1.24
C TRP A 150 7.62 -0.50 0.89
N GLY A 151 6.75 -0.43 1.89
CA GLY A 151 5.32 -0.61 1.69
C GLY A 151 4.55 -0.39 2.98
N HIS A 152 3.27 -0.72 2.91
CA HIS A 152 2.32 -0.54 4.00
C HIS A 152 1.60 -1.87 4.24
N PRO A 153 2.12 -2.72 5.15
CA PRO A 153 1.53 -4.05 5.33
C PRO A 153 0.09 -4.03 5.84
N SER A 154 -0.35 -2.98 6.53
CA SER A 154 -1.77 -2.82 6.88
C SER A 154 -2.70 -2.64 5.67
N ASP A 155 -2.16 -2.36 4.47
CA ASP A 155 -2.93 -2.39 3.21
C ASP A 155 -3.65 -3.73 3.01
N ASN A 156 -3.11 -4.83 3.56
CA ASN A 156 -3.73 -6.15 3.51
C ASN A 156 -5.06 -6.26 4.27
N LEU A 157 -5.37 -5.29 5.15
CA LEU A 157 -6.59 -5.29 5.96
C LEU A 157 -7.86 -5.33 5.09
N GLY A 158 -7.81 -4.74 3.88
CA GLY A 158 -8.92 -4.80 2.94
C GLY A 158 -9.36 -6.23 2.63
N ALA A 159 -8.42 -7.11 2.30
CA ALA A 159 -8.72 -8.52 2.05
C ALA A 159 -9.12 -9.27 3.33
N ILE A 160 -8.46 -9.00 4.45
CA ILE A 160 -8.71 -9.68 5.72
C ILE A 160 -10.12 -9.38 6.22
N LEU A 161 -10.50 -8.11 6.36
CA LEU A 161 -11.83 -7.75 6.86
C LEU A 161 -12.93 -8.08 5.85
N GLY A 162 -12.69 -7.86 4.54
CA GLY A 162 -13.66 -8.20 3.50
C GLY A 162 -14.05 -9.68 3.52
N VAL A 163 -13.07 -10.57 3.73
CA VAL A 163 -13.33 -12.02 3.81
C VAL A 163 -13.92 -12.42 5.17
N THR A 164 -13.34 -11.95 6.26
CA THR A 164 -13.72 -12.41 7.61
C THR A 164 -15.10 -11.89 8.04
N ASP A 165 -15.46 -10.65 7.73
CA ASP A 165 -16.79 -10.13 8.01
C ASP A 165 -17.85 -10.86 7.18
N TRP A 166 -17.61 -11.05 5.87
CA TRP A 166 -18.51 -11.82 5.01
C TRP A 166 -18.78 -13.22 5.56
N LEU A 167 -17.73 -13.98 5.89
CA LEU A 167 -17.85 -15.32 6.45
C LEU A 167 -18.55 -15.33 7.82
N SER A 168 -18.19 -14.40 8.71
CA SER A 168 -18.78 -14.31 10.05
C SER A 168 -20.27 -13.96 10.01
N ARG A 169 -20.71 -13.14 9.04
CA ARG A 169 -22.13 -12.83 8.79
C ARG A 169 -22.89 -14.00 8.23
N LEU A 170 -22.31 -14.75 7.29
CA LEU A 170 -22.93 -15.98 6.78
C LEU A 170 -23.12 -17.02 7.89
N GLU A 171 -22.09 -17.23 8.71
CA GLU A 171 -22.17 -18.13 9.87
C GLU A 171 -23.28 -17.72 10.86
N SER A 172 -23.33 -16.41 11.19
CA SER A 172 -24.36 -15.86 12.09
C SER A 172 -25.78 -16.03 11.54
N ALA A 173 -25.93 -15.97 10.21
CA ALA A 173 -27.21 -16.17 9.52
C ALA A 173 -27.56 -17.64 9.26
N GLY A 174 -26.70 -18.60 9.64
CA GLY A 174 -26.87 -20.02 9.30
C GLY A 174 -26.79 -20.30 7.80
N ALA A 175 -26.18 -19.38 7.03
CA ALA A 175 -26.04 -19.49 5.59
C ALA A 175 -24.64 -20.03 5.23
N THR A 176 -24.59 -20.98 4.29
CA THR A 176 -23.33 -21.50 3.76
C THR A 176 -23.31 -21.32 2.26
N PRO A 177 -22.28 -20.68 1.69
CA PRO A 177 -22.17 -20.56 0.24
C PRO A 177 -22.08 -21.95 -0.40
N LEU A 178 -22.94 -22.24 -1.37
CA LEU A 178 -23.02 -23.55 -2.05
C LEU A 178 -21.65 -24.01 -2.62
N ALA A 179 -20.85 -23.07 -3.15
CA ALA A 179 -19.54 -23.35 -3.73
C ALA A 179 -18.46 -23.77 -2.68
N PHE A 180 -18.71 -23.55 -1.39
CA PHE A 180 -17.73 -23.77 -0.31
C PHE A 180 -18.22 -24.72 0.79
N GLN A 181 -19.37 -25.40 0.57
CA GLN A 181 -19.98 -26.28 1.59
C GLN A 181 -19.04 -27.36 2.10
N SER A 182 -18.20 -27.94 1.24
CA SER A 182 -17.23 -28.95 1.62
C SER A 182 -16.02 -28.42 2.38
N GLN A 183 -15.74 -27.13 2.31
CA GLN A 183 -14.54 -26.47 2.87
C GLN A 183 -14.87 -25.69 4.15
N VAL A 184 -16.02 -25.02 4.20
CA VAL A 184 -16.50 -24.30 5.41
C VAL A 184 -16.78 -25.28 6.55
N GLY A 185 -17.19 -26.52 6.24
CA GLY A 185 -17.42 -27.57 7.25
C GLY A 185 -16.16 -28.03 8.01
N ASN A 186 -14.96 -27.70 7.51
CA ASN A 186 -13.68 -28.03 8.19
C ASN A 186 -13.22 -26.94 9.19
N ARG A 187 -13.92 -25.81 9.26
CA ARG A 187 -13.62 -24.75 10.23
C ARG A 187 -14.21 -25.12 11.60
N LYS A 188 -13.32 -25.28 12.59
CA LYS A 188 -13.66 -25.76 13.94
C LYS A 188 -14.26 -24.71 14.87
N SER A 189 -14.29 -23.42 14.51
CA SER A 189 -14.79 -22.35 15.39
C SER A 189 -15.29 -21.14 14.59
N LYS A 190 -16.16 -20.34 15.21
CA LYS A 190 -16.59 -19.05 14.69
C LYS A 190 -15.40 -18.11 14.56
N LEU A 191 -15.37 -17.29 13.49
CA LEU A 191 -14.34 -16.28 13.30
C LEU A 191 -14.46 -15.17 14.35
N THR A 192 -13.36 -14.91 15.02
CA THR A 192 -13.23 -13.85 16.01
C THR A 192 -12.15 -12.84 15.60
N MET A 193 -12.05 -11.76 16.34
CA MET A 193 -11.00 -10.76 16.11
C MET A 193 -9.59 -11.31 16.39
N ALA A 194 -9.43 -12.39 17.18
CA ALA A 194 -8.15 -13.08 17.29
C ALA A 194 -7.68 -13.64 15.94
N ASP A 195 -8.61 -14.16 15.11
CA ASP A 195 -8.29 -14.63 13.75
C ASP A 195 -7.87 -13.47 12.84
N VAL A 196 -8.52 -12.31 12.98
CA VAL A 196 -8.16 -11.09 12.24
C VAL A 196 -6.76 -10.62 12.61
N LEU A 197 -6.43 -10.54 13.91
CA LEU A 197 -5.11 -10.12 14.38
C LEU A 197 -4.01 -11.10 13.91
N LEU A 198 -4.26 -12.41 13.98
CA LEU A 198 -3.35 -13.42 13.46
C LEU A 198 -3.16 -13.30 11.96
N ALA A 199 -4.24 -13.06 11.22
CA ALA A 199 -4.19 -12.85 9.77
C ALA A 199 -3.38 -11.59 9.41
N MET A 200 -3.51 -10.50 10.18
CA MET A 200 -2.68 -9.30 10.03
C MET A 200 -1.21 -9.63 10.25
N VAL A 201 -0.85 -10.36 11.33
CA VAL A 201 0.53 -10.78 11.58
C VAL A 201 1.08 -11.56 10.38
N LYS A 202 0.33 -12.54 9.88
CA LYS A 202 0.72 -13.35 8.72
C LYS A 202 0.94 -12.50 7.45
N ALA A 203 0.01 -11.61 7.14
CA ALA A 203 0.11 -10.77 5.96
C ALA A 203 1.29 -9.79 6.05
N HIS A 204 1.51 -9.19 7.21
CA HIS A 204 2.67 -8.33 7.48
C HIS A 204 3.98 -9.10 7.26
N GLU A 205 4.07 -10.30 7.83
CA GLU A 205 5.28 -11.11 7.73
C GLU A 205 5.59 -11.52 6.29
N ILE A 206 4.61 -12.05 5.54
CA ILE A 206 4.79 -12.43 4.13
C ILE A 206 5.27 -11.23 3.31
N GLN A 207 4.56 -10.10 3.42
CA GLN A 207 4.90 -8.89 2.68
C GLN A 207 6.27 -8.35 3.08
N GLY A 208 6.52 -8.23 4.38
CA GLY A 208 7.71 -7.56 4.89
C GLY A 208 8.98 -8.39 4.77
N VAL A 209 8.91 -9.72 4.94
CA VAL A 209 10.09 -10.60 4.77
C VAL A 209 10.49 -10.68 3.30
N LEU A 210 9.52 -10.74 2.37
CA LEU A 210 9.80 -10.62 0.94
C LEU A 210 10.44 -9.27 0.59
N ALA A 211 10.07 -8.20 1.27
CA ALA A 211 10.60 -6.86 1.04
C ALA A 211 12.03 -6.67 1.58
N LEU A 212 12.53 -7.54 2.47
CA LEU A 212 13.84 -7.36 3.11
C LEU A 212 14.99 -7.29 2.12
N GLU A 213 15.04 -8.21 1.15
CA GLU A 213 16.14 -8.33 0.20
C GLU A 213 15.72 -8.14 -1.26
N ASN A 214 14.43 -8.09 -1.57
CA ASN A 214 13.94 -7.97 -2.93
C ASN A 214 13.45 -6.55 -3.18
N SER A 215 14.14 -5.81 -4.06
CA SER A 215 13.80 -4.44 -4.39
C SER A 215 13.00 -4.36 -5.69
N PHE A 216 11.69 -4.39 -5.60
CA PHE A 216 10.77 -4.32 -6.73
C PHE A 216 10.81 -2.95 -7.42
N ASN A 217 10.98 -1.88 -6.64
CA ASN A 217 11.10 -0.52 -7.19
C ASN A 217 12.29 -0.34 -8.12
N ARG A 218 13.40 -1.06 -7.93
CA ARG A 218 14.58 -0.99 -8.78
C ARG A 218 14.37 -1.64 -10.16
N VAL A 219 13.36 -2.48 -10.29
CA VAL A 219 12.96 -3.07 -11.57
C VAL A 219 11.69 -2.43 -12.17
N GLY A 220 11.20 -1.35 -11.55
CA GLY A 220 10.03 -0.59 -12.04
C GLY A 220 8.68 -1.13 -11.55
N LEU A 221 8.68 -2.08 -10.61
CA LEU A 221 7.48 -2.64 -10.00
C LEU A 221 7.12 -1.91 -8.71
N ASP A 222 5.83 -1.89 -8.38
CA ASP A 222 5.31 -1.29 -7.17
C ASP A 222 5.15 -2.33 -6.05
N HIS A 223 5.34 -1.90 -4.80
CA HIS A 223 5.18 -2.74 -3.61
C HIS A 223 3.78 -3.36 -3.45
N VAL A 224 2.74 -2.81 -4.07
CA VAL A 224 1.39 -3.39 -4.03
C VAL A 224 1.33 -4.79 -4.67
N LEU A 225 2.35 -5.19 -5.45
CA LEU A 225 2.53 -6.59 -5.84
C LEU A 225 2.62 -7.50 -4.62
N LEU A 226 3.39 -7.08 -3.60
CA LEU A 226 3.54 -7.85 -2.36
C LEU A 226 2.26 -7.85 -1.51
N VAL A 227 1.50 -6.74 -1.53
CA VAL A 227 0.16 -6.69 -0.92
C VAL A 227 -0.74 -7.75 -1.55
N ARG A 228 -0.76 -7.85 -2.89
CA ARG A 228 -1.53 -8.88 -3.58
C ARG A 228 -1.11 -10.29 -3.20
N VAL A 229 0.20 -10.58 -3.17
CA VAL A 229 0.73 -11.90 -2.82
C VAL A 229 0.36 -12.29 -1.38
N ALA A 230 0.64 -11.41 -0.41
CA ALA A 230 0.34 -11.65 1.00
C ALA A 230 -1.16 -11.79 1.27
N SER A 231 -1.97 -10.88 0.71
CA SER A 231 -3.43 -10.96 0.81
C SER A 231 -3.98 -12.24 0.17
N THR A 232 -3.43 -12.71 -0.97
CA THR A 232 -3.89 -13.96 -1.60
C THR A 232 -3.65 -15.16 -0.72
N ALA A 233 -2.46 -15.30 -0.15
CA ALA A 233 -2.13 -16.40 0.76
C ALA A 233 -3.08 -16.42 1.97
N VAL A 234 -3.21 -15.28 2.63
CA VAL A 234 -4.00 -15.15 3.87
C VAL A 234 -5.50 -15.28 3.60
N ALA A 235 -6.03 -14.64 2.55
CA ALA A 235 -7.44 -14.75 2.18
C ALA A 235 -7.83 -16.19 1.83
N THR A 236 -6.98 -16.91 1.06
CA THR A 236 -7.24 -18.31 0.72
C THR A 236 -7.28 -19.20 1.97
N ALA A 237 -6.35 -18.99 2.90
CA ALA A 237 -6.34 -19.72 4.17
C ALA A 237 -7.58 -19.38 5.04
N LEU A 238 -7.98 -18.11 5.15
CA LEU A 238 -9.17 -17.67 5.89
C LEU A 238 -10.47 -18.26 5.31
N LEU A 239 -10.53 -18.40 3.99
CA LEU A 239 -11.64 -19.05 3.29
C LEU A 239 -11.68 -20.59 3.50
N GLY A 240 -10.72 -21.17 4.19
CA GLY A 240 -10.62 -22.61 4.45
C GLY A 240 -9.94 -23.39 3.33
N GLY A 241 -9.18 -22.73 2.46
CA GLY A 241 -8.43 -23.38 1.39
C GLY A 241 -7.38 -24.36 1.89
N THR A 242 -7.21 -25.47 1.18
CA THR A 242 -6.14 -26.43 1.43
C THR A 242 -4.78 -25.84 1.08
N ARG A 243 -3.70 -26.50 1.52
CA ARG A 243 -2.31 -26.14 1.16
C ARG A 243 -2.14 -25.96 -0.36
N ASP A 244 -2.61 -26.91 -1.13
CA ASP A 244 -2.48 -26.90 -2.59
C ASP A 244 -3.30 -25.76 -3.21
N GLN A 245 -4.46 -25.44 -2.66
CA GLN A 245 -5.27 -24.29 -3.10
C GLN A 245 -4.57 -22.97 -2.79
N VAL A 246 -3.86 -22.85 -1.66
CA VAL A 246 -3.05 -21.66 -1.35
C VAL A 246 -1.87 -21.54 -2.33
N ILE A 247 -1.18 -22.64 -2.63
CA ILE A 247 -0.11 -22.68 -3.64
C ILE A 247 -0.65 -22.26 -5.02
N ASN A 248 -1.80 -22.80 -5.42
CA ASN A 248 -2.43 -22.45 -6.69
C ASN A 248 -2.81 -20.97 -6.73
N ALA A 249 -3.46 -20.44 -5.69
CA ALA A 249 -3.83 -19.03 -5.59
C ALA A 249 -2.60 -18.10 -5.64
N LEU A 250 -1.54 -18.44 -4.92
CA LEU A 250 -0.26 -17.73 -4.94
C LEU A 250 0.35 -17.70 -6.34
N SER A 251 0.30 -18.83 -7.07
CA SER A 251 0.81 -18.88 -8.44
C SER A 251 0.07 -17.87 -9.35
N HIS A 252 -1.24 -17.79 -9.24
CA HIS A 252 -2.04 -16.79 -9.95
C HIS A 252 -1.69 -15.36 -9.53
N ALA A 253 -1.41 -15.13 -8.25
CA ALA A 253 -1.03 -13.79 -7.77
C ALA A 253 0.28 -13.29 -8.40
N TRP A 254 1.20 -14.17 -8.74
CA TRP A 254 2.43 -13.82 -9.45
C TRP A 254 2.22 -13.65 -10.97
N LEU A 255 1.26 -14.37 -11.56
CA LEU A 255 0.89 -14.23 -12.98
C LEU A 255 0.09 -12.97 -13.27
N ASP A 256 -0.77 -12.54 -12.33
CA ASP A 256 -1.72 -11.45 -12.53
C ASP A 256 -1.04 -10.09 -12.65
N GLY A 257 -0.36 -9.88 -13.73
CA GLY A 257 0.19 -8.60 -14.16
C GLY A 257 1.10 -7.90 -13.15
N SER A 258 2.05 -7.21 -13.67
CA SER A 258 2.97 -6.41 -12.87
C SER A 258 2.29 -5.11 -12.44
N ALA A 259 2.37 -4.78 -11.16
CA ALA A 259 2.03 -3.45 -10.66
C ALA A 259 3.15 -2.48 -11.06
N LEU A 260 2.99 -1.73 -12.15
CA LEU A 260 3.97 -0.73 -12.57
C LEU A 260 3.97 0.47 -11.63
N ARG A 261 5.16 0.99 -11.34
CA ARG A 261 5.36 2.08 -10.38
C ARG A 261 5.21 3.49 -10.96
N THR A 262 4.92 3.65 -12.25
CA THR A 262 4.86 4.93 -12.95
C THR A 262 4.04 5.99 -12.22
N TYR A 263 2.89 5.62 -11.64
CA TYR A 263 1.98 6.54 -10.95
C TYR A 263 2.48 7.06 -9.58
N ARG A 264 3.69 6.68 -9.17
CA ARG A 264 4.35 7.22 -7.96
C ARG A 264 5.53 8.14 -8.29
N HIS A 265 5.86 8.29 -9.56
CA HIS A 265 7.01 9.08 -9.99
C HIS A 265 6.59 10.28 -10.84
N ALA A 266 7.25 11.41 -10.60
CA ALA A 266 7.09 12.60 -11.43
C ALA A 266 7.45 12.28 -12.91
N PRO A 267 6.73 12.85 -13.89
CA PRO A 267 5.60 13.77 -13.76
C PRO A 267 4.23 13.07 -13.62
N ASN A 268 4.18 11.75 -13.46
CA ASN A 268 2.96 10.92 -13.51
C ASN A 268 2.35 10.64 -12.12
N THR A 269 2.85 11.27 -11.04
CA THR A 269 2.30 11.05 -9.70
C THR A 269 0.81 11.42 -9.67
N GLY A 270 -0.01 10.51 -9.15
CA GLY A 270 -1.46 10.72 -9.16
C GLY A 270 -2.21 9.87 -8.13
N SER A 271 -3.52 10.08 -8.05
CA SER A 271 -4.40 9.50 -7.03
C SER A 271 -4.42 7.97 -6.99
N ARG A 272 -3.99 7.27 -8.07
CA ARG A 272 -3.88 5.81 -8.05
C ARG A 272 -3.03 5.30 -6.89
N LYS A 273 -2.02 6.05 -6.43
CA LYS A 273 -1.19 5.65 -5.29
C LYS A 273 -2.01 5.41 -4.02
N SER A 274 -3.15 6.10 -3.88
CA SER A 274 -4.02 6.03 -2.71
C SER A 274 -5.04 4.88 -2.76
N TRP A 275 -5.34 4.30 -3.96
CA TRP A 275 -6.29 3.20 -4.10
C TRP A 275 -5.68 1.92 -4.71
N ALA A 276 -4.40 1.95 -5.07
CA ALA A 276 -3.72 0.77 -5.63
C ALA A 276 -3.67 -0.41 -4.65
N ALA A 277 -3.64 -0.14 -3.35
CA ALA A 277 -3.74 -1.19 -2.32
C ALA A 277 -5.12 -1.85 -2.33
N GLY A 278 -6.20 -1.07 -2.47
CA GLY A 278 -7.56 -1.60 -2.63
C GLY A 278 -7.69 -2.48 -3.89
N ASP A 279 -7.11 -2.04 -5.02
CA ASP A 279 -7.05 -2.85 -6.25
C ASP A 279 -6.27 -4.17 -6.00
N ALA A 280 -5.15 -4.13 -5.29
CA ALA A 280 -4.35 -5.31 -5.00
C ALA A 280 -5.10 -6.32 -4.10
N THR A 281 -5.76 -5.85 -3.03
CA THR A 281 -6.52 -6.71 -2.12
C THR A 281 -7.77 -7.29 -2.76
N SER A 282 -8.49 -6.53 -3.58
CA SER A 282 -9.65 -7.04 -4.32
C SER A 282 -9.27 -8.15 -5.29
N ARG A 283 -8.17 -7.98 -6.04
CA ARG A 283 -7.62 -9.03 -6.92
C ARG A 283 -7.22 -10.27 -6.13
N ALA A 284 -6.59 -10.09 -4.97
CA ALA A 284 -6.19 -11.18 -4.09
C ALA A 284 -7.39 -12.03 -3.63
N VAL A 285 -8.46 -11.39 -3.17
CA VAL A 285 -9.69 -12.09 -2.77
C VAL A 285 -10.32 -12.82 -3.95
N ARG A 286 -10.37 -12.19 -5.14
CA ARG A 286 -10.88 -12.84 -6.36
C ARG A 286 -10.07 -14.08 -6.73
N LEU A 287 -8.74 -14.01 -6.69
CA LEU A 287 -7.87 -15.16 -6.98
C LEU A 287 -8.04 -16.28 -5.97
N ALA A 288 -8.19 -15.94 -4.68
CA ALA A 288 -8.51 -16.91 -3.63
C ALA A 288 -9.82 -17.65 -3.94
N LEU A 289 -10.88 -16.93 -4.28
CA LEU A 289 -12.17 -17.52 -4.63
C LEU A 289 -12.09 -18.43 -5.87
N ILE A 290 -11.31 -18.03 -6.89
CA ILE A 290 -11.08 -18.85 -8.08
C ILE A 290 -10.34 -20.15 -7.73
N ALA A 291 -9.26 -20.08 -6.95
CA ALA A 291 -8.51 -21.27 -6.56
C ALA A 291 -9.35 -22.26 -5.74
N LEU A 292 -10.29 -21.74 -4.94
CA LEU A 292 -11.22 -22.58 -4.16
C LEU A 292 -12.24 -23.34 -5.02
N THR A 293 -12.50 -22.93 -6.27
CA THR A 293 -13.32 -23.71 -7.20
C THR A 293 -12.62 -24.96 -7.73
N GLY A 294 -11.34 -25.16 -7.38
CA GLY A 294 -10.49 -26.23 -7.89
C GLY A 294 -9.69 -25.85 -9.13
N GLU A 295 -9.66 -24.55 -9.50
CA GLU A 295 -8.84 -24.09 -10.61
C GLU A 295 -7.35 -24.36 -10.34
N MET A 296 -6.67 -24.86 -11.38
CA MET A 296 -5.28 -25.27 -11.28
C MET A 296 -4.33 -24.09 -11.18
N GLY A 297 -3.25 -24.22 -10.43
CA GLY A 297 -2.14 -23.28 -10.40
C GLY A 297 -1.00 -23.64 -11.35
N TYR A 298 0.08 -22.84 -11.30
CA TYR A 298 1.25 -22.95 -12.16
C TYR A 298 2.50 -23.11 -11.28
N PRO A 299 3.00 -24.36 -11.11
CA PRO A 299 4.00 -24.68 -10.11
C PRO A 299 5.33 -23.92 -10.29
N SER A 300 5.76 -23.64 -11.51
CA SER A 300 7.02 -22.94 -11.82
C SER A 300 6.82 -21.48 -12.23
N VAL A 301 5.77 -20.81 -11.73
CA VAL A 301 5.45 -19.42 -12.09
C VAL A 301 6.60 -18.45 -11.83
N LEU A 302 7.42 -18.72 -10.83
CA LEU A 302 8.56 -17.86 -10.48
C LEU A 302 9.80 -18.21 -11.32
N THR A 303 10.09 -19.50 -11.50
CA THR A 303 11.39 -20.00 -11.99
C THR A 303 11.36 -20.52 -13.42
N ALA A 304 10.19 -20.61 -14.07
CA ALA A 304 10.10 -21.08 -15.44
C ALA A 304 11.01 -20.25 -16.37
N LYS A 305 11.95 -20.94 -17.05
CA LYS A 305 12.86 -20.29 -18.00
C LYS A 305 12.07 -19.58 -19.09
N THR A 306 12.42 -18.35 -19.40
CA THR A 306 11.79 -17.46 -20.40
C THR A 306 10.43 -16.90 -19.98
N TRP A 307 9.63 -17.64 -19.19
CA TRP A 307 8.22 -17.31 -18.92
C TRP A 307 7.93 -17.01 -17.45
N GLY A 308 8.85 -17.31 -16.52
CA GLY A 308 8.66 -17.12 -15.08
C GLY A 308 8.85 -15.66 -14.67
N PHE A 309 8.25 -15.30 -13.55
CA PHE A 309 8.29 -13.94 -13.01
C PHE A 309 9.72 -13.41 -12.83
N GLN A 310 10.63 -14.24 -12.32
CA GLN A 310 12.02 -13.84 -12.07
C GLN A 310 12.72 -13.43 -13.38
N GLU A 311 12.51 -14.18 -14.45
CA GLU A 311 13.10 -13.92 -15.76
C GLU A 311 12.47 -12.67 -16.40
N VAL A 312 11.14 -12.65 -16.49
CA VAL A 312 10.39 -11.64 -17.26
C VAL A 312 10.35 -10.29 -16.55
N SER A 313 10.07 -10.30 -15.25
CA SER A 313 9.74 -9.07 -14.51
C SER A 313 10.80 -8.67 -13.49
N PHE A 314 11.67 -9.60 -13.06
CA PHE A 314 12.64 -9.36 -11.99
C PHE A 314 14.10 -9.37 -12.50
N ARG A 315 14.31 -9.19 -13.81
CA ARG A 315 15.63 -9.12 -14.48
C ARG A 315 16.51 -10.34 -14.17
N SER A 316 15.92 -11.53 -14.20
CA SER A 316 16.57 -12.81 -13.90
C SER A 316 17.18 -12.92 -12.50
N GLN A 317 16.76 -12.04 -11.57
CA GLN A 317 17.15 -12.14 -10.17
C GLN A 317 16.26 -13.14 -9.44
N SER A 318 16.85 -13.98 -8.59
CA SER A 318 16.08 -14.89 -7.74
C SER A 318 15.44 -14.15 -6.57
N LEU A 319 14.17 -14.42 -6.31
CA LEU A 319 13.49 -13.97 -5.10
C LEU A 319 14.04 -14.69 -3.87
N LYS A 320 14.19 -13.95 -2.77
CA LYS A 320 14.75 -14.46 -1.52
C LYS A 320 13.80 -14.19 -0.36
N LEU A 321 13.79 -15.06 0.62
CA LEU A 321 13.30 -14.74 1.95
C LEU A 321 14.50 -14.34 2.80
N GLY A 322 14.55 -13.10 3.24
CA GLY A 322 15.65 -12.54 4.02
C GLY A 322 15.81 -13.15 5.41
N ARG A 323 14.76 -13.90 5.87
CA ARG A 323 14.74 -14.63 7.13
C ARG A 323 13.60 -15.66 7.14
N PRO A 324 13.59 -16.62 8.08
CA PRO A 324 12.42 -17.47 8.32
C PRO A 324 11.17 -16.63 8.68
N LEU A 325 10.01 -17.08 8.23
CA LEU A 325 8.73 -16.43 8.51
C LEU A 325 8.30 -16.66 9.98
N GLY A 326 7.84 -15.63 10.65
CA GLY A 326 7.40 -15.62 12.05
C GLY A 326 6.46 -14.46 12.35
N SER A 327 6.83 -13.55 13.25
CA SER A 327 6.07 -12.33 13.60
C SER A 327 6.93 -11.07 13.62
N TYR A 328 8.14 -11.14 13.07
CA TYR A 328 9.14 -10.09 13.12
C TYR A 328 8.65 -8.77 12.52
N VAL A 329 8.00 -8.82 11.36
CA VAL A 329 7.58 -7.61 10.66
C VAL A 329 6.55 -6.84 11.49
N MET A 330 5.58 -7.52 12.07
CA MET A 330 4.58 -6.89 12.93
C MET A 330 5.21 -6.26 14.18
N GLU A 331 6.21 -6.90 14.78
CA GLU A 331 6.94 -6.35 15.93
C GLU A 331 7.69 -5.06 15.58
N GLN A 332 8.21 -4.96 14.37
CA GLN A 332 9.07 -3.86 13.90
C GLN A 332 8.32 -2.79 13.10
N ILE A 333 7.01 -2.94 12.88
CA ILE A 333 6.24 -2.02 12.04
C ILE A 333 6.37 -0.57 12.53
N LEU A 334 6.36 0.35 11.60
CA LEU A 334 6.47 1.78 11.84
C LEU A 334 5.08 2.43 11.73
N PHE A 335 4.62 3.11 12.78
CA PHE A 335 3.38 3.86 12.74
C PHE A 335 3.58 5.28 12.22
N LYS A 336 2.66 5.80 11.44
CA LYS A 336 2.53 7.23 11.18
C LYS A 336 1.53 7.81 12.18
N ILE A 337 2.02 8.51 13.19
CA ILE A 337 1.18 8.92 14.31
C ILE A 337 0.80 10.40 14.20
N SER A 338 1.80 11.29 14.16
CA SER A 338 1.57 12.71 14.33
C SER A 338 1.17 13.43 13.04
N PHE A 339 1.61 12.94 11.88
CA PHE A 339 1.33 13.62 10.60
C PHE A 339 1.31 12.64 9.41
N PRO A 340 0.44 12.90 8.41
CA PRO A 340 0.31 12.10 7.19
C PRO A 340 1.40 12.47 6.18
N ALA A 341 2.67 12.22 6.52
CA ALA A 341 3.81 12.49 5.65
C ALA A 341 4.39 11.19 5.11
N GLU A 342 4.96 11.22 3.91
CA GLU A 342 5.80 10.12 3.41
C GLU A 342 6.87 9.79 4.45
N PHE A 343 7.12 8.48 4.68
CA PHE A 343 7.76 8.07 5.94
C PHE A 343 9.20 8.58 6.10
N HIS A 344 9.93 8.72 5.00
CA HIS A 344 11.30 9.25 5.05
C HIS A 344 11.39 10.72 5.48
N ALA A 345 10.27 11.47 5.42
CA ALA A 345 10.17 12.85 5.88
C ALA A 345 9.75 12.99 7.35
N GLN A 346 9.27 11.94 8.01
CA GLN A 346 8.66 12.03 9.35
C GLN A 346 9.55 12.77 10.36
N THR A 347 10.82 12.45 10.41
CA THR A 347 11.78 13.08 11.34
C THR A 347 12.25 14.47 10.89
N ALA A 348 12.22 14.77 9.59
CA ALA A 348 12.46 16.11 9.08
C ALA A 348 11.29 17.05 9.45
N VAL A 349 10.06 16.56 9.35
CA VAL A 349 8.87 17.31 9.80
C VAL A 349 8.91 17.51 11.32
N GLU A 350 9.22 16.47 12.10
CA GLU A 350 9.38 16.59 13.56
C GLU A 350 10.43 17.66 13.92
N ALA A 351 11.57 17.69 13.21
CA ALA A 351 12.60 18.71 13.39
C ALA A 351 12.10 20.11 13.02
N ALA A 352 11.36 20.24 11.91
CA ALA A 352 10.76 21.50 11.46
C ALA A 352 9.75 22.06 12.47
N LEU A 353 8.91 21.19 13.04
CA LEU A 353 7.95 21.58 14.08
C LEU A 353 8.65 22.12 15.33
N ARG A 354 9.77 21.50 15.73
CA ARG A 354 10.56 21.98 16.86
C ARG A 354 11.22 23.33 16.58
N LEU A 355 11.57 23.61 15.32
CA LEU A 355 12.16 24.87 14.89
C LEU A 355 11.13 25.98 14.64
N HIS A 356 9.87 25.64 14.42
CA HIS A 356 8.79 26.60 14.12
C HIS A 356 8.77 27.83 15.07
N PRO A 357 8.83 27.69 16.41
CA PRO A 357 8.80 28.84 17.31
C PRO A 357 9.92 29.86 17.07
N ALA A 358 11.08 29.38 16.61
CA ALA A 358 12.26 30.23 16.36
C ALA A 358 12.23 30.90 14.97
N VAL A 359 11.42 30.41 14.04
CA VAL A 359 11.44 30.86 12.63
C VAL A 359 10.15 31.52 12.15
N ARG A 360 8.98 31.24 12.77
CA ARG A 360 7.67 31.68 12.30
C ARG A 360 7.55 33.18 12.07
N ASP A 361 8.19 34.00 12.92
CA ASP A 361 8.14 35.46 12.87
C ASP A 361 9.28 36.07 12.02
N ARG A 362 10.13 35.21 11.41
CA ARG A 362 11.35 35.59 10.67
C ARG A 362 11.46 34.88 9.31
N LEU A 363 10.38 34.36 8.75
CA LEU A 363 10.41 33.58 7.49
C LEU A 363 11.05 34.37 6.35
N ASP A 364 10.79 35.67 6.25
CA ASP A 364 11.38 36.53 5.23
C ASP A 364 12.89 36.70 5.40
N ALA A 365 13.40 36.62 6.63
CA ALA A 365 14.83 36.73 6.92
C ALA A 365 15.63 35.45 6.63
N ILE A 366 14.96 34.34 6.32
CA ILE A 366 15.64 33.07 6.00
C ILE A 366 16.46 33.23 4.72
N ASP A 367 17.74 32.90 4.79
CA ASP A 367 18.67 32.78 3.66
C ASP A 367 18.54 31.38 3.03
N ARG A 368 18.77 30.34 3.82
CA ARG A 368 18.63 28.94 3.40
C ARG A 368 18.20 28.02 4.53
N VAL A 369 17.67 26.86 4.16
CA VAL A 369 17.39 25.73 5.07
C VAL A 369 18.20 24.54 4.62
N GLU A 370 19.01 23.98 5.52
CA GLU A 370 19.74 22.74 5.24
C GLU A 370 19.00 21.55 5.83
N ILE A 371 18.73 20.55 4.98
CA ILE A 371 18.12 19.26 5.35
C ILE A 371 19.17 18.18 5.12
N THR A 372 19.64 17.56 6.18
CA THR A 372 20.53 16.39 6.10
C THR A 372 19.69 15.13 6.24
N THR A 373 19.83 14.19 5.30
CA THR A 373 18.96 13.00 5.22
C THR A 373 19.76 11.77 4.73
N HIS A 374 19.07 10.67 4.45
CA HIS A 374 19.63 9.42 3.94
C HIS A 374 19.31 9.22 2.44
N GLU A 375 20.06 8.33 1.76
CA GLU A 375 19.97 8.09 0.30
C GLU A 375 18.54 7.77 -0.17
N SER A 376 17.80 6.98 0.60
CA SER A 376 16.44 6.59 0.22
C SER A 376 15.49 7.79 0.16
N ALA A 377 15.61 8.74 1.08
CA ALA A 377 14.82 9.98 1.05
C ALA A 377 15.13 10.81 -0.19
N ILE A 378 16.42 11.01 -0.49
CA ILE A 378 16.85 11.75 -1.68
C ILE A 378 16.26 11.12 -2.95
N ARG A 379 16.36 9.81 -3.08
CA ARG A 379 15.86 9.10 -4.26
C ARG A 379 14.35 9.17 -4.46
N ILE A 380 13.58 9.30 -3.37
CA ILE A 380 12.13 9.15 -3.39
C ILE A 380 11.41 10.49 -3.31
N ILE A 381 11.83 11.36 -2.39
CA ILE A 381 11.07 12.56 -1.99
C ILE A 381 11.83 13.88 -2.14
N ASP A 382 13.08 13.87 -2.58
CA ASP A 382 13.77 15.11 -2.96
C ASP A 382 13.27 15.56 -4.33
N LYS A 383 12.35 16.53 -4.34
CA LYS A 383 11.67 17.01 -5.55
C LYS A 383 11.83 18.51 -5.71
N SER A 384 12.21 18.92 -6.91
CA SER A 384 12.22 20.31 -7.35
C SER A 384 11.07 20.60 -8.34
N GLY A 385 10.81 21.87 -8.60
CA GLY A 385 9.79 22.32 -9.53
C GLY A 385 8.35 22.32 -8.98
N PRO A 386 7.34 22.54 -9.83
CA PRO A 386 5.95 22.67 -9.41
C PRO A 386 5.38 21.34 -8.91
N LEU A 387 4.47 21.42 -7.93
CA LEU A 387 3.72 20.30 -7.37
C LEU A 387 2.25 20.46 -7.72
N HIS A 388 1.70 19.51 -8.48
CA HIS A 388 0.41 19.70 -9.14
C HIS A 388 -0.81 19.17 -8.37
N ASN A 389 -0.58 18.33 -7.36
CA ASN A 389 -1.67 17.67 -6.63
C ASN A 389 -1.23 17.22 -5.23
N PRO A 390 -2.15 16.85 -4.34
CA PRO A 390 -1.83 16.36 -2.99
C PRO A 390 -0.82 15.20 -2.98
N ALA A 391 -0.88 14.29 -3.97
CA ALA A 391 0.02 13.16 -4.06
C ALA A 391 1.47 13.52 -4.44
N ASP A 392 1.69 14.68 -5.07
CA ASP A 392 3.01 15.23 -5.27
C ASP A 392 3.57 15.85 -3.98
N ARG A 393 2.71 16.54 -3.23
CA ARG A 393 3.07 17.34 -2.05
C ARG A 393 3.43 16.46 -0.87
N ASP A 394 2.66 15.40 -0.60
CA ASP A 394 2.93 14.45 0.49
C ASP A 394 4.15 13.55 0.23
N HIS A 395 4.73 13.62 -0.98
CA HIS A 395 5.97 12.96 -1.39
C HIS A 395 7.06 13.98 -1.80
N CYS A 396 7.05 15.18 -1.22
CA CYS A 396 8.10 16.19 -1.40
C CYS A 396 8.67 16.60 -0.03
N LEU A 397 9.93 16.22 0.24
CA LEU A 397 10.61 16.49 1.50
C LEU A 397 10.61 17.99 1.84
N GLN A 398 10.91 18.83 0.84
CA GLN A 398 10.96 20.27 1.01
C GLN A 398 9.57 20.86 1.30
N TYR A 399 8.51 20.34 0.66
CA TYR A 399 7.15 20.80 0.92
C TYR A 399 6.73 20.51 2.36
N MET A 400 6.87 19.27 2.79
CA MET A 400 6.49 18.83 4.13
C MET A 400 7.29 19.57 5.22
N THR A 401 8.57 19.79 4.98
CA THR A 401 9.44 20.58 5.90
C THR A 401 9.01 22.05 5.92
N ALA A 402 8.65 22.65 4.77
CA ALA A 402 8.18 24.03 4.70
C ALA A 402 6.87 24.20 5.49
N ILE A 403 5.92 23.30 5.35
CA ILE A 403 4.67 23.31 6.13
C ILE A 403 4.97 23.31 7.64
N GLY A 404 5.84 22.39 8.09
CA GLY A 404 6.24 22.33 9.49
C GLY A 404 6.85 23.64 10.01
N LEU A 405 7.75 24.27 9.22
CA LEU A 405 8.38 25.54 9.59
C LEU A 405 7.41 26.72 9.57
N ILE A 406 6.45 26.78 8.65
CA ILE A 406 5.52 27.89 8.46
C ILE A 406 4.35 27.81 9.44
N PHE A 407 3.72 26.63 9.56
CA PHE A 407 2.44 26.48 10.28
C PHE A 407 2.59 25.86 11.67
N GLY A 408 3.70 25.18 11.96
CA GLY A 408 3.90 24.46 13.22
C GLY A 408 3.07 23.19 13.36
N GLU A 409 2.50 22.72 12.27
CA GLU A 409 1.75 21.47 12.18
C GLU A 409 1.80 20.90 10.76
N LEU A 410 1.43 19.63 10.58
CA LEU A 410 1.22 19.02 9.27
C LEU A 410 0.03 18.06 9.33
N THR A 411 -1.05 18.41 8.67
CA THR A 411 -2.27 17.62 8.52
C THR A 411 -2.54 17.32 7.04
N ALA A 412 -3.47 16.41 6.74
CA ALA A 412 -3.85 16.11 5.36
C ALA A 412 -4.41 17.34 4.62
N HIS A 413 -5.02 18.29 5.35
CA HIS A 413 -5.50 19.55 4.77
C HIS A 413 -4.37 20.39 4.17
N HIS A 414 -3.17 20.32 4.71
CA HIS A 414 -2.01 21.06 4.20
C HIS A 414 -1.55 20.63 2.80
N TYR A 415 -2.07 19.53 2.28
CA TYR A 415 -1.80 19.09 0.91
C TYR A 415 -2.84 19.56 -0.11
N GLU A 416 -3.97 20.14 0.33
CA GLU A 416 -5.01 20.64 -0.56
C GLU A 416 -4.56 21.91 -1.32
N ASP A 417 -5.15 22.13 -2.51
CA ASP A 417 -4.77 23.24 -3.39
C ASP A 417 -4.96 24.62 -2.73
N SER A 418 -5.93 24.76 -1.85
CA SER A 418 -6.19 25.99 -1.10
C SER A 418 -5.04 26.40 -0.20
N VAL A 419 -4.37 25.47 0.44
CA VAL A 419 -3.18 25.74 1.27
C VAL A 419 -1.93 25.84 0.42
N ALA A 420 -1.79 24.97 -0.58
CA ALA A 420 -0.63 24.95 -1.47
C ALA A 420 -0.48 26.25 -2.30
N ALA A 421 -1.54 27.03 -2.44
CA ALA A 421 -1.51 28.34 -3.08
C ALA A 421 -0.79 29.43 -2.25
N ASP A 422 -0.43 29.16 -0.98
CA ASP A 422 0.32 30.12 -0.16
C ASP A 422 1.75 30.29 -0.73
N PRO A 423 2.11 31.51 -1.21
CA PRO A 423 3.39 31.74 -1.88
C PRO A 423 4.60 31.57 -0.94
N ARG A 424 4.41 31.62 0.38
CA ARG A 424 5.47 31.40 1.36
C ARG A 424 6.04 30.00 1.26
N ILE A 425 5.21 29.02 0.90
CA ILE A 425 5.61 27.60 0.81
C ILE A 425 6.66 27.42 -0.29
N ASP A 426 6.37 27.84 -1.51
CA ASP A 426 7.30 27.69 -2.63
C ASP A 426 8.54 28.60 -2.48
N ALA A 427 8.36 29.80 -1.93
CA ALA A 427 9.49 30.69 -1.61
C ALA A 427 10.46 30.05 -0.60
N LEU A 428 9.96 29.32 0.39
CA LEU A 428 10.79 28.63 1.37
C LEU A 428 11.40 27.35 0.78
N ARG A 429 10.65 26.58 0.00
CA ARG A 429 11.15 25.39 -0.71
C ARG A 429 12.35 25.72 -1.60
N ALA A 430 12.30 26.84 -2.32
CA ALA A 430 13.39 27.28 -3.19
C ALA A 430 14.71 27.57 -2.46
N LYS A 431 14.66 27.77 -1.14
CA LYS A 431 15.82 28.02 -0.28
C LYS A 431 16.36 26.74 0.40
N MET A 432 15.75 25.58 0.15
CA MET A 432 16.14 24.32 0.81
C MET A 432 17.26 23.60 0.07
N VAL A 433 18.25 23.16 0.82
CA VAL A 433 19.38 22.37 0.34
C VAL A 433 19.34 21.00 1.02
N VAL A 434 19.19 19.95 0.23
CA VAL A 434 19.14 18.56 0.72
C VAL A 434 20.51 17.92 0.54
N ARG A 435 21.03 17.26 1.58
CA ARG A 435 22.33 16.58 1.57
C ARG A 435 22.23 15.20 2.19
N GLU A 436 22.97 14.25 1.62
CA GLU A 436 23.10 12.90 2.19
C GLU A 436 24.12 12.90 3.35
N GLU A 437 23.75 12.23 4.46
CA GLU A 437 24.66 11.76 5.48
C GLU A 437 24.82 10.23 5.35
N LYS A 438 26.04 9.79 5.04
CA LYS A 438 26.34 8.37 4.81
C LYS A 438 26.06 7.47 6.02
N LEU A 439 26.20 8.02 7.24
CA LEU A 439 25.84 7.30 8.45
C LEU A 439 24.32 7.03 8.51
N TYR A 440 23.52 8.02 8.16
CA TYR A 440 22.06 7.85 8.13
C TYR A 440 21.65 6.77 7.11
N SER A 441 22.27 6.77 5.93
CA SER A 441 22.03 5.76 4.88
C SER A 441 22.41 4.35 5.35
N ARG A 442 23.51 4.18 6.09
CA ARG A 442 23.88 2.88 6.68
C ARG A 442 22.89 2.44 7.76
N ASN A 443 22.56 3.33 8.70
CA ASN A 443 21.66 3.02 9.82
C ASN A 443 20.23 2.74 9.36
N TYR A 444 19.81 3.28 8.22
CA TYR A 444 18.53 2.96 7.59
C TYR A 444 18.44 1.50 7.18
N LEU A 445 19.49 0.93 6.65
CA LEU A 445 19.55 -0.47 6.18
C LEU A 445 19.91 -1.46 7.30
N ASP A 446 20.46 -0.99 8.41
CA ASP A 446 20.82 -1.81 9.55
C ASP A 446 19.56 -2.37 10.24
N ALA A 447 19.46 -3.70 10.34
CA ALA A 447 18.30 -4.39 10.91
C ALA A 447 18.03 -4.02 12.38
N GLU A 448 19.09 -3.67 13.14
CA GLU A 448 18.97 -3.30 14.54
C GLU A 448 18.65 -1.82 14.74
N GLN A 449 19.05 -0.97 13.79
CA GLN A 449 18.79 0.48 13.86
C GLN A 449 17.47 0.84 13.20
N ARG A 450 17.31 0.53 11.91
CA ARG A 450 16.19 0.93 11.05
C ARG A 450 15.79 2.40 11.27
N SER A 451 16.82 3.27 11.40
CA SER A 451 16.61 4.68 11.67
C SER A 451 16.13 5.42 10.42
N ILE A 452 15.35 6.47 10.64
CA ILE A 452 14.86 7.36 9.58
C ILE A 452 15.41 8.75 9.91
N ALA A 453 16.75 8.84 10.01
CA ALA A 453 17.39 10.03 10.51
C ALA A 453 17.29 11.20 9.53
N ASN A 454 16.87 12.34 10.06
CA ASN A 454 16.94 13.63 9.40
C ASN A 454 17.43 14.71 10.37
N ALA A 455 18.10 15.74 9.84
CA ALA A 455 18.39 16.94 10.59
C ALA A 455 18.02 18.18 9.78
N VAL A 456 17.50 19.20 10.46
CA VAL A 456 17.11 20.48 9.85
C VAL A 456 17.80 21.62 10.59
N GLN A 457 18.34 22.58 9.83
CA GLN A 457 18.91 23.82 10.34
C GLN A 457 18.51 24.99 9.44
N VAL A 458 18.14 26.11 10.05
CA VAL A 458 17.76 27.35 9.34
C VAL A 458 18.84 28.41 9.52
N PHE A 459 19.25 29.03 8.43
CA PHE A 459 20.24 30.12 8.39
C PHE A 459 19.55 31.41 7.94
N PHE A 460 19.89 32.51 8.61
CA PHE A 460 19.28 33.82 8.33
C PHE A 460 20.26 34.73 7.60
N ARG A 461 19.73 35.72 6.87
CA ARG A 461 20.55 36.72 6.12
C ARG A 461 21.43 37.61 6.99
N ASP A 462 21.13 37.72 8.28
CA ASP A 462 21.96 38.44 9.26
C ASP A 462 23.19 37.62 9.73
N GLY A 463 23.42 36.45 9.18
CA GLY A 463 24.52 35.54 9.54
C GLY A 463 24.22 34.65 10.75
N THR A 464 23.06 34.81 11.40
CA THR A 464 22.65 33.92 12.51
C THR A 464 22.06 32.62 11.97
N ALA A 465 21.97 31.58 12.82
CA ALA A 465 21.35 30.31 12.50
C ALA A 465 20.58 29.79 13.73
N THR A 466 19.63 28.91 13.48
CA THR A 466 19.01 28.13 14.56
C THR A 466 19.97 27.04 15.04
N GLU A 467 19.64 26.40 16.15
CA GLU A 467 20.21 25.08 16.44
C GLU A 467 19.91 24.10 15.31
N ARG A 468 20.80 23.09 15.15
CA ARG A 468 20.57 21.97 14.24
C ARG A 468 19.78 20.91 14.99
N ILE A 469 18.51 20.72 14.63
CA ILE A 469 17.66 19.67 15.20
C ILE A 469 17.84 18.39 14.42
N GLU A 470 18.27 17.34 15.11
CA GLU A 470 18.48 16.00 14.55
C GLU A 470 17.55 15.00 15.23
N VAL A 471 16.82 14.21 14.43
CA VAL A 471 15.91 13.18 14.90
C VAL A 471 16.21 11.88 14.17
N HIS A 472 16.56 10.83 14.92
CA HIS A 472 16.93 9.53 14.36
C HIS A 472 15.74 8.59 14.18
N PHE A 473 14.81 8.60 15.13
CA PHE A 473 13.68 7.67 15.18
C PHE A 473 12.38 8.46 15.25
N PRO A 474 11.44 8.26 14.29
CA PRO A 474 10.13 8.91 14.35
C PRO A 474 9.31 8.38 15.54
N ILE A 475 8.31 9.16 15.98
CA ILE A 475 7.45 8.82 17.13
C ILE A 475 6.79 7.43 17.02
N GLY A 476 6.53 6.97 15.81
CA GLY A 476 5.95 5.65 15.54
C GLY A 476 6.95 4.49 15.48
N HIS A 477 8.23 4.75 15.69
CA HIS A 477 9.27 3.72 15.70
C HIS A 477 9.16 2.81 16.94
N ARG A 478 9.55 1.53 16.80
CA ARG A 478 9.54 0.55 17.91
C ARG A 478 10.23 1.08 19.17
N ARG A 479 11.35 1.76 19.05
CA ARG A 479 12.11 2.34 20.17
C ARG A 479 11.38 3.47 20.92
N ARG A 480 10.32 4.03 20.31
CA ARG A 480 9.50 5.11 20.90
C ARG A 480 8.06 4.70 21.13
N ARG A 481 7.77 3.39 21.24
CA ARG A 481 6.39 2.87 21.44
C ARG A 481 5.72 3.41 22.70
N SER A 482 6.48 3.59 23.80
CA SER A 482 5.95 4.17 25.04
C SER A 482 5.45 5.61 24.86
N GLU A 483 6.09 6.39 24.01
CA GLU A 483 5.64 7.74 23.64
C GLU A 483 4.52 7.69 22.57
N GLY A 484 4.68 6.80 21.59
CA GLY A 484 3.83 6.76 20.40
C GLY A 484 2.44 6.17 20.64
N ILE A 485 2.28 5.12 21.45
CA ILE A 485 0.98 4.46 21.65
C ILE A 485 -0.08 5.37 22.27
N PRO A 486 0.21 6.20 23.29
CA PRO A 486 -0.75 7.20 23.77
C PRO A 486 -1.24 8.14 22.67
N LEU A 487 -0.33 8.67 21.86
CA LEU A 487 -0.66 9.57 20.74
C LEU A 487 -1.43 8.85 19.61
N LEU A 488 -1.15 7.56 19.37
CA LEU A 488 -1.91 6.76 18.42
C LEU A 488 -3.36 6.58 18.90
N ARG A 489 -3.57 6.39 20.20
CA ARG A 489 -4.93 6.34 20.78
C ARG A 489 -5.67 7.65 20.60
N GLU A 490 -5.00 8.78 20.85
CA GLU A 490 -5.57 10.11 20.61
C GLU A 490 -5.93 10.33 19.14
N LYS A 491 -5.05 9.91 18.21
CA LYS A 491 -5.33 9.91 16.77
C LYS A 491 -6.57 9.09 16.42
N ALA A 492 -6.70 7.88 16.97
CA ALA A 492 -7.84 7.01 16.73
C ALA A 492 -9.13 7.61 17.32
N GLU A 493 -9.08 8.13 18.55
CA GLU A 493 -10.21 8.75 19.21
C GLU A 493 -10.70 9.99 18.45
N ALA A 494 -9.78 10.85 18.01
CA ALA A 494 -10.11 12.02 17.19
C ALA A 494 -10.77 11.63 15.87
N ALA A 495 -10.21 10.62 15.17
CA ALA A 495 -10.76 10.10 13.92
C ALA A 495 -12.17 9.53 14.10
N PHE A 496 -12.38 8.68 15.11
CA PHE A 496 -13.68 8.07 15.38
C PHE A 496 -14.69 9.14 15.86
N SER A 497 -14.26 10.09 16.70
CA SER A 497 -15.12 11.18 17.18
C SER A 497 -15.62 12.07 16.07
N SER A 498 -14.79 12.38 15.08
CA SER A 498 -15.18 13.23 13.94
C SER A 498 -16.28 12.59 13.07
N HIS A 499 -16.40 11.27 13.08
CA HIS A 499 -17.36 10.55 12.22
C HIS A 499 -18.57 10.00 13.00
N PHE A 500 -18.33 9.42 14.19
CA PHE A 500 -19.37 8.76 14.99
C PHE A 500 -19.83 9.56 16.20
N GLY A 501 -19.15 10.68 16.51
CA GLY A 501 -19.35 11.44 17.73
C GLY A 501 -18.55 10.91 18.94
N PRO A 502 -18.37 11.75 19.99
CA PRO A 502 -17.43 11.48 21.08
C PRO A 502 -17.79 10.24 21.92
N ALA A 503 -19.06 10.01 22.22
CA ALA A 503 -19.48 8.87 23.05
C ALA A 503 -19.11 7.55 22.37
N ARG A 504 -19.43 7.39 21.09
CA ARG A 504 -19.10 6.16 20.33
C ARG A 504 -17.60 6.02 20.10
N ALA A 505 -16.87 7.11 19.89
CA ALA A 505 -15.42 7.08 19.78
C ALA A 505 -14.77 6.49 21.05
N THR A 506 -15.20 6.90 22.22
CA THR A 506 -14.72 6.35 23.50
C THR A 506 -15.01 4.86 23.60
N GLU A 507 -16.19 4.40 23.20
CA GLU A 507 -16.53 2.97 23.15
C GLU A 507 -15.62 2.19 22.19
N LEU A 508 -15.41 2.71 20.97
CA LEU A 508 -14.57 2.08 19.96
C LEU A 508 -13.11 1.99 20.41
N VAL A 509 -12.54 3.06 20.96
CA VAL A 509 -11.18 3.04 21.51
C VAL A 509 -11.08 2.09 22.70
N GLY A 510 -12.13 2.01 23.52
CA GLY A 510 -12.25 1.06 24.62
C GLY A 510 -12.15 -0.40 24.19
N LEU A 511 -12.66 -0.77 23.00
CA LEU A 511 -12.50 -2.13 22.45
C LEU A 511 -11.02 -2.49 22.23
N PHE A 512 -10.23 -1.54 21.73
CA PHE A 512 -8.80 -1.77 21.51
C PHE A 512 -8.00 -1.75 22.82
N ALA A 513 -8.47 -1.10 23.86
CA ALA A 513 -7.81 -1.10 25.17
C ALA A 513 -7.97 -2.45 25.89
N ASP A 514 -9.10 -3.13 25.73
CA ASP A 514 -9.38 -4.45 26.32
C ASP A 514 -9.05 -5.58 25.32
N ARG A 515 -7.82 -6.05 25.39
CA ARG A 515 -7.33 -7.11 24.51
C ARG A 515 -8.17 -8.39 24.56
N ALA A 516 -8.50 -8.86 25.75
CA ALA A 516 -9.21 -10.12 25.91
C ALA A 516 -10.63 -10.05 25.33
N ARG A 517 -11.32 -8.94 25.56
CA ARG A 517 -12.63 -8.67 24.97
C ARG A 517 -12.55 -8.57 23.45
N LEU A 518 -11.57 -7.85 22.92
CA LEU A 518 -11.38 -7.71 21.48
C LEU A 518 -11.13 -9.07 20.81
N GLU A 519 -10.16 -9.85 21.31
CA GLU A 519 -9.80 -11.14 20.72
C GLU A 519 -10.97 -12.14 20.70
N ALA A 520 -11.81 -12.14 21.74
CA ALA A 520 -12.97 -13.02 21.83
C ALA A 520 -14.19 -12.57 20.99
N MET A 521 -14.21 -11.33 20.53
CA MET A 521 -15.37 -10.75 19.84
C MET A 521 -15.54 -11.36 18.44
N PRO A 522 -16.77 -11.82 18.06
CA PRO A 522 -17.06 -12.24 16.70
C PRO A 522 -16.83 -11.09 15.69
N VAL A 523 -16.28 -11.41 14.52
CA VAL A 523 -15.92 -10.38 13.53
C VAL A 523 -17.14 -9.55 13.10
N HIS A 524 -18.28 -10.20 12.89
CA HIS A 524 -19.50 -9.47 12.49
C HIS A 524 -20.02 -8.53 13.58
N GLU A 525 -19.81 -8.82 14.86
CA GLU A 525 -20.14 -7.89 15.97
C GLU A 525 -19.18 -6.70 15.99
N PHE A 526 -17.88 -6.97 15.87
CA PHE A 526 -16.87 -5.90 15.74
C PHE A 526 -17.18 -4.96 14.58
N MET A 527 -17.45 -5.49 13.40
CA MET A 527 -17.76 -4.69 12.22
C MET A 527 -19.07 -3.92 12.35
N THR A 528 -20.06 -4.42 13.12
CA THR A 528 -21.28 -3.68 13.44
C THR A 528 -20.99 -2.41 14.21
N ALA A 529 -19.98 -2.43 15.10
CA ALA A 529 -19.58 -1.25 15.85
C ALA A 529 -19.05 -0.11 14.97
N PHE A 530 -18.64 -0.37 13.74
CA PHE A 530 -18.14 0.63 12.76
C PHE A 530 -19.16 1.00 11.67
N VAL A 531 -20.42 0.61 11.79
CA VAL A 531 -21.50 1.07 10.87
C VAL A 531 -22.16 2.33 11.46
N PRO A 532 -22.33 3.43 10.68
CA PRO A 532 -22.95 4.68 11.15
C PRO A 532 -24.42 4.52 11.52
#